data_62e4dd813f15a935cb7df79a082f5bde
#
_entry.id   62e4dd813f15a935cb7df79a082f5bde
#
_cell.length_a   1.000
_cell.length_b   1.000
_cell.length_c   1.000
_cell.angle_alpha   90.00
_cell.angle_beta   90.00
_cell.angle_gamma   90.00
#
_symmetry.space_group_name_H-M   'P 1'
#
loop_
_entity.id
_entity.type
_entity.pdbx_description
1 polymer ?
#
loop_
_entity_poly.entity_id
_entity_poly.type
_entity_poly.pdbx_seq_one_letter_code
_entity_poly.pdbx_strand_id
1 'polypeptide(L)'
;MSLHGPYESDNIFAKILRGEMPCVKVFEDNNILSFMDVFPQSEGHTLVIPKAPSRNFLETNPKDIGRLFGSVQRISKAVDLALKPDGIRIAQFNGAPAGQTVFHTHVHIIPCYEGKSLGTHGGGMADMDELNALATKIKEQLEA
;
A
#
# COMPACT_ATOMS: atom_id res chain seq x y z
N MET A 1 13.64 -2.30 -19.05
CA MET A 1 12.30 -2.86 -19.25
C MET A 1 11.34 -2.44 -18.17
N SER A 2 11.75 -2.53 -16.94
CA SER A 2 10.79 -2.38 -15.87
C SER A 2 10.27 -0.95 -15.67
N LEU A 3 11.04 0.09 -16.00
CA LEU A 3 10.60 1.47 -15.88
C LEU A 3 9.53 1.82 -16.94
N HIS A 4 9.74 1.36 -18.15
CA HIS A 4 8.84 1.60 -19.27
C HIS A 4 8.26 0.29 -19.78
N GLY A 5 7.08 0.33 -20.36
CA GLY A 5 6.42 -0.81 -20.93
C GLY A 5 4.91 -0.69 -20.83
N PRO A 6 4.17 -1.63 -21.41
CA PRO A 6 2.72 -1.62 -21.35
C PRO A 6 2.23 -1.93 -19.93
N TYR A 7 1.05 -1.44 -19.60
CA TYR A 7 0.39 -1.87 -18.38
C TYR A 7 -0.14 -3.29 -18.59
N GLU A 8 0.31 -4.21 -17.74
CA GLU A 8 -0.13 -5.61 -17.83
C GLU A 8 -1.22 -5.84 -16.77
N SER A 9 -2.42 -6.15 -17.27
CA SER A 9 -3.60 -6.27 -16.40
C SER A 9 -3.66 -7.57 -15.60
N ASP A 10 -2.65 -8.43 -15.73
CA ASP A 10 -2.53 -9.65 -14.95
C ASP A 10 -1.70 -9.46 -13.67
N ASN A 11 -1.27 -8.23 -13.36
CA ASN A 11 -0.59 -7.96 -12.11
C ASN A 11 -1.55 -8.18 -10.93
N ILE A 12 -0.98 -8.51 -9.76
CA ILE A 12 -1.78 -8.91 -8.61
C ILE A 12 -2.70 -7.79 -8.10
N PHE A 13 -2.30 -6.52 -8.22
CA PHE A 13 -3.14 -5.41 -7.75
C PHE A 13 -4.34 -5.20 -8.68
N ALA A 14 -4.15 -5.37 -9.98
CA ALA A 14 -5.27 -5.34 -10.92
C ALA A 14 -6.26 -6.47 -10.63
N LYS A 15 -5.76 -7.65 -10.28
CA LYS A 15 -6.60 -8.79 -9.89
C LYS A 15 -7.39 -8.50 -8.60
N ILE A 16 -6.76 -7.85 -7.63
CA ILE A 16 -7.44 -7.42 -6.42
C ILE A 16 -8.57 -6.45 -6.75
N LEU A 17 -8.30 -5.47 -7.63
CA LEU A 17 -9.30 -4.49 -8.05
C LEU A 17 -10.49 -5.12 -8.75
N ARG A 18 -10.27 -6.21 -9.49
CA ARG A 18 -11.34 -6.94 -10.18
C ARG A 18 -12.07 -7.95 -9.28
N GLY A 19 -11.63 -8.12 -8.03
CA GLY A 19 -12.19 -9.10 -7.12
C GLY A 19 -11.74 -10.53 -7.37
N GLU A 20 -10.70 -10.73 -8.17
CA GLU A 20 -10.15 -12.06 -8.47
C GLU A 20 -9.19 -12.57 -7.40
N MET A 21 -8.65 -11.66 -6.60
CA MET A 21 -7.76 -11.98 -5.48
C MET A 21 -8.25 -11.24 -4.24
N PRO A 22 -8.22 -11.90 -3.07
CA PRO A 22 -8.63 -11.23 -1.83
C PRO A 22 -7.58 -10.22 -1.36
N CYS A 23 -8.01 -9.27 -0.55
CA CYS A 23 -7.12 -8.37 0.18
C CYS A 23 -7.71 -8.04 1.54
N VAL A 24 -6.85 -7.62 2.47
CA VAL A 24 -7.28 -7.14 3.78
C VAL A 24 -7.46 -5.62 3.65
N LYS A 25 -8.67 -5.19 3.35
CA LYS A 25 -9.00 -3.81 3.01
C LYS A 25 -8.92 -2.90 4.22
N VAL A 26 -8.36 -1.71 4.02
CA VAL A 26 -8.29 -0.63 5.00
C VAL A 26 -9.22 0.51 4.61
N PHE A 27 -9.24 0.87 3.34
CA PHE A 27 -10.03 2.00 2.84
C PHE A 27 -10.32 1.82 1.36
N GLU A 28 -11.46 2.31 0.94
CA GLU A 28 -11.82 2.32 -0.48
C GLU A 28 -12.77 3.47 -0.76
N ASP A 29 -12.54 4.16 -1.88
CA ASP A 29 -13.49 5.09 -2.46
C ASP A 29 -13.55 4.86 -3.98
N ASN A 30 -14.12 5.78 -4.74
CA ASN A 30 -14.26 5.60 -6.18
C ASN A 30 -12.92 5.57 -6.94
N ASN A 31 -11.86 6.11 -6.35
CA ASN A 31 -10.57 6.30 -7.04
C ASN A 31 -9.41 5.55 -6.41
N ILE A 32 -9.54 5.15 -5.15
CA ILE A 32 -8.43 4.65 -4.33
C ILE A 32 -8.85 3.37 -3.62
N LEU A 33 -7.89 2.44 -3.51
CA LEU A 33 -8.01 1.27 -2.65
C LEU A 33 -6.78 1.18 -1.76
N SER A 34 -6.97 0.89 -0.49
CA SER A 34 -5.89 0.66 0.46
C SER A 34 -6.10 -0.67 1.17
N PHE A 35 -5.03 -1.41 1.34
CA PHE A 35 -5.06 -2.73 1.98
C PHE A 35 -3.73 -3.04 2.65
N MET A 36 -3.75 -4.01 3.55
CA MET A 36 -2.54 -4.42 4.27
C MET A 36 -1.60 -5.18 3.33
N ASP A 37 -0.30 -4.93 3.46
CA ASP A 37 0.70 -5.71 2.74
C ASP A 37 0.80 -7.09 3.41
N VAL A 38 0.61 -8.16 2.63
CA VAL A 38 0.66 -9.53 3.14
C VAL A 38 2.09 -10.03 3.36
N PHE A 39 3.09 -9.29 2.84
CA PHE A 39 4.51 -9.53 3.10
C PHE A 39 5.12 -8.31 3.77
N PRO A 40 4.68 -7.98 4.99
CA PRO A 40 5.00 -6.69 5.61
C PRO A 40 6.47 -6.57 6.00
N GLN A 41 7.01 -5.35 5.88
CA GLN A 41 8.34 -5.03 6.39
C GLN A 41 8.29 -4.64 7.87
N SER A 42 7.10 -4.31 8.36
CA SER A 42 6.85 -4.01 9.78
C SER A 42 5.38 -4.21 10.08
N GLU A 43 5.04 -4.20 11.36
CA GLU A 43 3.65 -4.28 11.80
C GLU A 43 2.89 -3.03 11.34
N GLY A 44 1.83 -3.26 10.56
CA GLY A 44 1.01 -2.18 10.04
C GLY A 44 1.39 -1.68 8.64
N HIS A 45 2.32 -2.35 7.97
CA HIS A 45 2.69 -2.01 6.59
C HIS A 45 1.44 -2.03 5.70
N THR A 46 1.08 -0.87 5.19
CA THR A 46 -0.13 -0.65 4.41
C THR A 46 0.22 -0.16 3.01
N LEU A 47 -0.58 -0.55 2.03
CA LEU A 47 -0.44 -0.13 0.65
C LEU A 47 -1.62 0.74 0.25
N VAL A 48 -1.36 1.72 -0.61
CA VAL A 48 -2.40 2.58 -1.19
C VAL A 48 -2.20 2.59 -2.70
N ILE A 49 -3.26 2.29 -3.45
CA ILE A 49 -3.20 2.25 -4.91
C ILE A 49 -4.31 3.08 -5.53
N PRO A 50 -4.05 3.71 -6.71
CA PRO A 50 -5.13 4.26 -7.51
C PRO A 50 -5.88 3.12 -8.20
N LYS A 51 -7.18 3.27 -8.40
CA LYS A 51 -7.96 2.28 -9.15
C LYS A 51 -7.69 2.36 -10.65
N ALA A 52 -7.35 3.56 -11.15
CA ALA A 52 -6.96 3.73 -12.54
C ALA A 52 -5.66 2.98 -12.83
N PRO A 53 -5.58 2.25 -13.94
CA PRO A 53 -4.38 1.49 -14.25
C PRO A 53 -3.23 2.41 -14.66
N SER A 54 -2.08 2.24 -14.03
CA SER A 54 -0.83 2.89 -14.42
C SER A 54 0.32 2.00 -13.95
N ARG A 55 1.33 1.85 -14.80
CA ARG A 55 2.48 0.99 -14.51
C ARG A 55 3.28 1.51 -13.33
N ASN A 56 3.52 2.83 -13.32
CA ASN A 56 4.25 3.50 -12.24
C ASN A 56 3.88 4.99 -12.22
N PHE A 57 4.57 5.72 -11.35
CA PHE A 57 4.33 7.14 -11.12
C PHE A 57 4.46 8.00 -12.39
N LEU A 58 5.38 7.63 -13.29
CA LEU A 58 5.62 8.40 -14.53
C LEU A 58 4.40 8.42 -15.45
N GLU A 59 3.57 7.39 -15.38
CA GLU A 59 2.38 7.25 -16.23
C GLU A 59 1.09 7.69 -15.53
N THR A 60 1.13 7.88 -14.21
CA THR A 60 -0.07 8.18 -13.45
C THR A 60 -0.60 9.57 -13.80
N ASN A 61 -1.91 9.67 -14.03
CA ASN A 61 -2.55 10.96 -14.28
C ASN A 61 -2.35 11.88 -13.07
N PRO A 62 -1.96 13.15 -13.27
CA PRO A 62 -1.76 14.09 -12.15
C PRO A 62 -2.94 14.21 -11.20
N LYS A 63 -4.17 14.08 -11.68
CA LYS A 63 -5.36 14.09 -10.81
C LYS A 63 -5.37 12.89 -9.88
N ASP A 64 -4.96 11.74 -10.38
CA ASP A 64 -4.87 10.51 -9.58
C ASP A 64 -3.73 10.59 -8.59
N ILE A 65 -2.63 11.27 -8.93
CA ILE A 65 -1.52 11.50 -7.99
C ILE A 65 -2.01 12.29 -6.78
N GLY A 66 -2.78 13.36 -7.01
CA GLY A 66 -3.33 14.16 -5.92
C GLY A 66 -4.25 13.34 -5.00
N ARG A 67 -5.13 12.53 -5.59
CA ARG A 67 -6.04 11.66 -4.85
C ARG A 67 -5.27 10.59 -4.09
N LEU A 68 -4.26 10.00 -4.73
CA LEU A 68 -3.43 8.95 -4.14
C LEU A 68 -2.69 9.48 -2.91
N PHE A 69 -1.94 10.58 -3.04
CA PHE A 69 -1.16 11.10 -1.93
C PHE A 69 -2.01 11.77 -0.85
N GLY A 70 -3.15 12.34 -1.21
CA GLY A 70 -4.12 12.80 -0.23
C GLY A 70 -4.64 11.66 0.64
N SER A 71 -4.91 10.51 0.02
CA SER A 71 -5.33 9.31 0.73
C SER A 71 -4.19 8.72 1.55
N VAL A 72 -2.96 8.73 1.03
CA VAL A 72 -1.77 8.30 1.77
C VAL A 72 -1.63 9.11 3.07
N GLN A 73 -1.78 10.42 3.01
CA GLN A 73 -1.71 11.27 4.19
C GLN A 73 -2.79 10.90 5.21
N ARG A 74 -4.02 10.79 4.75
CA ARG A 74 -5.15 10.48 5.61
C ARG A 74 -4.99 9.11 6.29
N ILE A 75 -4.59 8.11 5.52
CA ILE A 75 -4.38 6.76 6.05
C ILE A 75 -3.17 6.71 6.99
N SER A 76 -2.11 7.44 6.66
CA SER A 76 -0.93 7.52 7.54
C SER A 76 -1.26 8.12 8.91
N LYS A 77 -2.13 9.14 8.95
CA LYS A 77 -2.61 9.69 10.21
C LYS A 77 -3.39 8.66 11.01
N ALA A 78 -4.21 7.85 10.34
CA ALA A 78 -4.94 6.78 11.00
C ALA A 78 -4.02 5.69 11.53
N VAL A 79 -2.98 5.33 10.76
CA VAL A 79 -1.95 4.38 11.20
C VAL A 79 -1.23 4.90 12.43
N ASP A 80 -0.86 6.17 12.44
CA ASP A 80 -0.22 6.80 13.58
C ASP A 80 -1.09 6.70 14.84
N LEU A 81 -2.34 7.05 14.74
CA LEU A 81 -3.27 7.00 15.88
C LEU A 81 -3.54 5.57 16.35
N ALA A 82 -3.64 4.62 15.41
CA ALA A 82 -3.99 3.24 15.73
C ALA A 82 -2.82 2.46 16.32
N LEU A 83 -1.62 2.62 15.77
CA LEU A 83 -0.48 1.77 16.10
C LEU A 83 0.64 2.49 16.85
N LYS A 84 0.62 3.81 16.88
CA LYS A 84 1.58 4.66 17.59
C LYS A 84 3.04 4.30 17.27
N PRO A 85 3.43 4.25 15.98
CA PRO A 85 4.81 4.01 15.63
C PRO A 85 5.70 5.19 16.02
N ASP A 86 7.01 4.96 16.04
CA ASP A 86 7.97 6.03 16.30
C ASP A 86 8.29 6.84 15.07
N GLY A 87 8.04 6.28 13.90
CA GLY A 87 8.18 6.95 12.61
C GLY A 87 7.38 6.24 11.55
N ILE A 88 7.20 6.90 10.40
CA ILE A 88 6.51 6.32 9.25
C ILE A 88 7.33 6.62 8.00
N ARG A 89 7.63 5.56 7.25
CA ARG A 89 8.29 5.69 5.96
C ARG A 89 7.23 5.65 4.85
N ILE A 90 7.22 6.66 4.01
CA ILE A 90 6.38 6.71 2.81
C ILE A 90 7.29 6.44 1.62
N ALA A 91 6.98 5.42 0.83
CA ALA A 91 7.84 5.02 -0.27
C ALA A 91 7.05 4.65 -1.51
N GLN A 92 7.57 5.05 -2.66
CA GLN A 92 7.01 4.71 -3.97
C GLN A 92 8.19 4.42 -4.91
N PHE A 93 8.14 3.32 -5.65
CA PHE A 93 9.26 2.87 -6.47
C PHE A 93 8.84 2.73 -7.93
N ASN A 94 9.74 3.09 -8.84
CA ASN A 94 9.50 3.06 -10.27
C ASN A 94 10.61 2.24 -10.95
N GLY A 95 10.22 1.09 -11.48
CA GLY A 95 11.15 0.16 -12.11
C GLY A 95 11.76 -0.83 -11.11
N ALA A 96 12.04 -2.03 -11.56
CA ALA A 96 12.58 -3.10 -10.71
C ALA A 96 13.92 -2.73 -10.05
N PRO A 97 14.87 -2.08 -10.75
CA PRO A 97 16.13 -1.68 -10.10
C PRO A 97 15.94 -0.70 -8.94
N ALA A 98 14.83 0.04 -8.92
CA ALA A 98 14.51 0.97 -7.84
C ALA A 98 13.66 0.32 -6.74
N GLY A 99 13.26 -0.94 -6.90
CA GLY A 99 12.52 -1.68 -5.89
C GLY A 99 11.07 -1.99 -6.23
N GLN A 100 10.60 -1.63 -7.43
CA GLN A 100 9.22 -1.94 -7.82
C GLN A 100 9.08 -3.44 -8.14
N THR A 101 8.15 -4.10 -7.44
CA THR A 101 7.91 -5.53 -7.62
C THR A 101 6.55 -5.83 -8.27
N VAL A 102 5.58 -4.95 -8.10
CA VAL A 102 4.28 -5.05 -8.75
C VAL A 102 4.10 -3.84 -9.64
N PHE A 103 3.75 -4.07 -10.93
CA PHE A 103 3.70 -3.01 -11.94
C PHE A 103 2.29 -2.43 -12.09
N HIS A 104 1.78 -1.99 -10.96
CA HIS A 104 0.64 -1.11 -10.78
C HIS A 104 1.06 -0.10 -9.72
N THR A 105 0.93 1.18 -10.01
CA THR A 105 1.38 2.26 -9.12
C THR A 105 0.85 2.05 -7.70
N HIS A 106 1.74 2.13 -6.72
CA HIS A 106 1.36 1.99 -5.32
C HIS A 106 2.34 2.72 -4.41
N VAL A 107 1.84 3.10 -3.24
CA VAL A 107 2.61 3.78 -2.21
C VAL A 107 2.59 2.92 -0.96
N HIS A 108 3.78 2.73 -0.38
CA HIS A 108 3.95 2.02 0.88
C HIS A 108 3.85 2.99 2.05
N ILE A 109 3.09 2.60 3.05
CA ILE A 109 3.08 3.26 4.36
C ILE A 109 3.70 2.23 5.31
N ILE A 110 4.91 2.50 5.77
CA ILE A 110 5.68 1.56 6.57
C ILE A 110 5.93 2.14 7.95
N PRO A 111 5.17 1.70 8.97
CA PRO A 111 5.43 2.13 10.34
C PRO A 111 6.80 1.64 10.80
N CYS A 112 7.52 2.49 11.52
CA CYS A 112 8.84 2.15 12.03
C CYS A 112 8.81 2.26 13.55
N TYR A 113 9.39 1.27 14.22
CA TYR A 113 9.36 1.17 15.67
C TYR A 113 10.80 1.19 16.19
N GLU A 114 11.06 2.01 17.19
CA GLU A 114 12.38 2.16 17.76
C GLU A 114 12.89 0.82 18.28
N GLY A 115 14.15 0.50 17.97
CA GLY A 115 14.74 -0.77 18.36
C GLY A 115 14.38 -1.94 17.47
N LYS A 116 13.54 -1.75 16.44
CA LYS A 116 13.17 -2.80 15.50
C LYS A 116 13.65 -2.46 14.10
N SER A 117 14.37 -3.36 13.46
CA SER A 117 14.76 -3.22 12.06
C SER A 117 13.60 -3.58 11.15
N LEU A 118 13.54 -2.92 9.99
CA LEU A 118 12.58 -3.29 8.96
C LEU A 118 12.96 -4.65 8.39
N GLY A 119 11.94 -5.51 8.20
CA GLY A 119 12.11 -6.77 7.51
C GLY A 119 12.28 -6.57 6.01
N THR A 120 12.61 -7.66 5.31
CA THR A 120 12.64 -7.67 3.85
C THR A 120 11.23 -7.94 3.34
N HIS A 121 10.90 -7.35 2.18
CA HIS A 121 9.58 -7.54 1.57
C HIS A 121 9.31 -8.99 1.14
N GLY A 122 10.32 -9.82 1.04
CA GLY A 122 10.19 -11.25 0.74
C GLY A 122 10.30 -12.15 1.95
N GLY A 123 10.21 -11.60 3.16
CA GLY A 123 10.50 -12.31 4.41
C GLY A 123 9.44 -13.29 4.90
N GLY A 124 8.33 -13.42 4.20
CA GLY A 124 7.27 -14.36 4.55
C GLY A 124 5.92 -13.68 4.70
N MET A 125 4.87 -14.48 4.57
CA MET A 125 3.50 -14.02 4.63
C MET A 125 3.08 -13.84 6.09
N ALA A 126 2.42 -12.72 6.37
CA ALA A 126 1.89 -12.45 7.70
C ALA A 126 0.66 -13.31 7.98
N ASP A 127 0.39 -13.51 9.27
CA ASP A 127 -0.84 -14.19 9.70
C ASP A 127 -2.06 -13.33 9.34
N MET A 128 -3.05 -13.94 8.70
CA MET A 128 -4.23 -13.21 8.22
C MET A 128 -5.07 -12.65 9.36
N ASP A 129 -5.12 -13.33 10.50
CA ASP A 129 -5.87 -12.83 11.67
C ASP A 129 -5.21 -11.56 12.23
N GLU A 130 -3.87 -11.53 12.25
CA GLU A 130 -3.13 -10.33 12.67
C GLU A 130 -3.37 -9.17 11.72
N LEU A 131 -3.34 -9.43 10.41
CA LEU A 131 -3.60 -8.39 9.41
C LEU A 131 -5.02 -7.83 9.53
N ASN A 132 -6.01 -8.69 9.74
CA ASN A 132 -7.38 -8.27 9.93
C ASN A 132 -7.54 -7.42 11.19
N ALA A 133 -6.88 -7.79 12.28
CA ALA A 133 -6.91 -7.03 13.53
C ALA A 133 -6.30 -5.64 13.35
N LEU A 134 -5.16 -5.55 12.66
CA LEU A 134 -4.50 -4.28 12.36
C LEU A 134 -5.37 -3.40 11.47
N ALA A 135 -5.95 -3.97 10.42
CA ALA A 135 -6.85 -3.24 9.52
C ALA A 135 -8.05 -2.67 10.28
N THR A 136 -8.62 -3.43 11.20
CA THR A 136 -9.74 -2.99 12.02
C THR A 136 -9.36 -1.77 12.86
N LYS A 137 -8.20 -1.79 13.52
CA LYS A 137 -7.71 -0.66 14.32
C LYS A 137 -7.53 0.60 13.47
N ILE A 138 -6.97 0.44 12.27
CA ILE A 138 -6.75 1.57 11.37
C ILE A 138 -8.09 2.13 10.87
N LYS A 139 -9.02 1.26 10.48
CA LYS A 139 -10.36 1.68 10.04
C LYS A 139 -11.09 2.48 11.11
N GLU A 140 -11.00 2.07 12.37
CA GLU A 140 -11.62 2.79 13.47
C GLU A 140 -11.14 4.24 13.55
N GLN A 141 -9.86 4.48 13.28
CA GLN A 141 -9.32 5.83 13.27
C GLN A 141 -9.74 6.63 12.05
N LEU A 142 -9.99 5.98 10.92
CA LEU A 142 -10.50 6.63 9.72
C LEU A 142 -11.96 7.10 9.89
N GLU A 143 -12.72 6.38 10.67
CA GLU A 143 -14.14 6.66 10.92
C GLU A 143 -14.34 7.64 12.09
N ALA A 144 -13.32 7.85 12.87
CA ALA A 144 -13.40 8.70 14.07
C ALA A 144 -13.48 10.20 13.74
#